data_ad798eef6b714e680ac482d6184edbea
#
_entry.id   ad798eef6b714e680ac482d6184edbea
#
_cell.length_a   1.000
_cell.length_b   1.000
_cell.length_c   1.000
_cell.angle_alpha   90.00
_cell.angle_beta   90.00
_cell.angle_gamma   90.00
#
_symmetry.space_group_name_H-M   'P 1'
#
loop_
_entity.id
_entity.type
_entity.pdbx_description
1 polymer ?
#
loop_
_entity_poly.entity_id
_entity_poly.type
_entity_poly.pdbx_seq_one_letter_code
_entity_poly.pdbx_strand_id
1 'polypeptide(L)'
;MQKLKQQVFEANMDLPRYGLVTFTWGNVSAIDRERGLVVIKPSGVAYETMKADDMVVVDMSGKVVEGKYRPSSDTATHLELYRRYPSLGGIVHTHSTHATAWAQAGLAIPALGTTHADYFFGDIPCTRGLSEEEVQGEYELNTGKVIIETLGNAEPLHTPGIVVYQHGPFAWGKDAHDAVHNAVVMEEVAKMAWIARSINLQLNHIDSFLMNKHFMRKHGPNAYYGQK
;
A
#
# COMPACT_ATOMS: atom_id res chain seq x y z
N MET A 1 -22.93 0.44 -4.78
CA MET A 1 -21.70 1.08 -5.30
C MET A 1 -21.44 2.46 -4.68
N GLN A 2 -22.45 3.31 -4.52
CA GLN A 2 -22.26 4.69 -3.99
C GLN A 2 -21.54 4.75 -2.63
N LYS A 3 -21.89 3.86 -1.71
CA LYS A 3 -21.19 3.76 -0.40
C LYS A 3 -19.68 3.47 -0.56
N LEU A 4 -19.31 2.55 -1.46
CA LEU A 4 -17.90 2.23 -1.71
C LEU A 4 -17.15 3.39 -2.37
N LYS A 5 -17.80 4.10 -3.32
CA LYS A 5 -17.23 5.32 -3.91
C LYS A 5 -16.96 6.39 -2.87
N GLN A 6 -17.88 6.59 -1.92
CA GLN A 6 -17.69 7.52 -0.80
C GLN A 6 -16.50 7.12 0.08
N GLN A 7 -16.40 5.86 0.46
CA GLN A 7 -15.29 5.34 1.28
C GLN A 7 -13.93 5.49 0.57
N VAL A 8 -13.86 5.18 -0.73
CA VAL A 8 -12.62 5.33 -1.51
C VAL A 8 -12.27 6.81 -1.71
N PHE A 9 -13.26 7.67 -1.90
CA PHE A 9 -13.05 9.12 -1.96
C PHE A 9 -12.45 9.64 -0.64
N GLU A 10 -13.06 9.32 0.50
CA GLU A 10 -12.58 9.74 1.83
C GLU A 10 -11.16 9.24 2.08
N ALA A 11 -10.88 7.98 1.77
CA ALA A 11 -9.54 7.41 1.89
C ALA A 11 -8.51 8.11 0.99
N ASN A 12 -8.89 8.49 -0.23
CA ASN A 12 -8.02 9.30 -1.10
C ASN A 12 -7.77 10.70 -0.52
N MET A 13 -8.79 11.34 0.08
CA MET A 13 -8.63 12.65 0.73
C MET A 13 -7.74 12.60 1.97
N ASP A 14 -7.59 11.47 2.61
CA ASP A 14 -6.66 11.29 3.72
C ASP A 14 -5.18 11.30 3.26
N LEU A 15 -4.88 10.98 2.00
CA LEU A 15 -3.49 11.00 1.50
C LEU A 15 -2.84 12.39 1.61
N PRO A 16 -3.43 13.50 1.08
CA PRO A 16 -2.87 14.83 1.29
C PRO A 16 -2.97 15.28 2.74
N ARG A 17 -4.00 14.89 3.48
CA ARG A 17 -4.17 15.22 4.90
C ARG A 17 -3.02 14.69 5.76
N TYR A 18 -2.52 13.48 5.47
CA TYR A 18 -1.38 12.86 6.15
C TYR A 18 -0.02 13.16 5.48
N GLY A 19 0.01 14.01 4.46
CA GLY A 19 1.25 14.40 3.79
C GLY A 19 1.92 13.28 2.99
N LEU A 20 1.15 12.31 2.52
CA LEU A 20 1.66 11.16 1.76
C LEU A 20 1.80 11.43 0.26
N VAL A 21 1.23 12.53 -0.24
CA VAL A 21 1.19 12.86 -1.67
C VAL A 21 1.47 14.33 -1.93
N THR A 22 1.93 14.59 -3.15
CA THR A 22 2.12 15.94 -3.72
C THR A 22 1.28 16.04 -4.99
N PHE A 23 0.60 17.17 -5.22
CA PHE A 23 -0.25 17.40 -6.39
C PHE A 23 -1.32 16.32 -6.56
N THR A 24 -1.34 15.65 -7.74
CA THR A 24 -2.31 14.59 -8.09
C THR A 24 -1.76 13.19 -7.87
N TRP A 25 -0.55 13.06 -7.30
CA TRP A 25 0.12 11.78 -7.12
C TRP A 25 -0.65 10.86 -6.19
N GLY A 26 -0.39 9.57 -6.31
CA GLY A 26 -0.97 8.56 -5.46
C GLY A 26 -2.45 8.27 -5.73
N ASN A 27 -2.89 7.19 -5.17
CA ASN A 27 -4.26 6.73 -5.29
C ASN A 27 -4.59 5.67 -4.23
N VAL A 28 -5.88 5.55 -3.95
CA VAL A 28 -6.48 4.48 -3.16
C VAL A 28 -7.54 3.80 -3.98
N SER A 29 -7.63 2.48 -3.85
CA SER A 29 -8.75 1.68 -4.36
C SER A 29 -9.36 0.81 -3.26
N ALA A 30 -10.58 0.33 -3.50
CA ALA A 30 -11.19 -0.75 -2.74
C ALA A 30 -12.02 -1.66 -3.65
N ILE A 31 -12.20 -2.92 -3.22
CA ILE A 31 -12.90 -3.95 -3.97
C ILE A 31 -14.23 -4.33 -3.32
N ASP A 32 -15.27 -4.44 -4.14
CA ASP A 32 -16.50 -5.17 -3.84
C ASP A 32 -16.34 -6.60 -4.37
N ARG A 33 -16.02 -7.53 -3.47
CA ARG A 33 -15.77 -8.94 -3.82
C ARG A 33 -17.00 -9.65 -4.36
N GLU A 34 -18.17 -9.31 -3.86
CA GLU A 34 -19.43 -9.96 -4.28
C GLU A 34 -19.75 -9.64 -5.73
N ARG A 35 -19.50 -8.40 -6.14
CA ARG A 35 -19.77 -7.92 -7.51
C ARG A 35 -18.57 -8.06 -8.44
N GLY A 36 -17.37 -8.33 -7.92
CA GLY A 36 -16.15 -8.33 -8.70
C GLY A 36 -15.80 -6.96 -9.28
N LEU A 37 -16.06 -5.89 -8.52
CA LEU A 37 -15.85 -4.49 -8.95
C LEU A 37 -14.85 -3.78 -8.05
N VAL A 38 -14.01 -2.97 -8.65
CA VAL A 38 -13.01 -2.14 -7.94
C VAL A 38 -13.32 -0.68 -8.16
N VAL A 39 -13.32 0.09 -7.09
CA VAL A 39 -13.43 1.56 -7.13
C VAL A 39 -12.03 2.14 -6.93
N ILE A 40 -11.64 3.08 -7.79
CA ILE A 40 -10.31 3.68 -7.75
C ILE A 40 -10.37 5.17 -8.09
N LYS A 41 -9.38 5.94 -7.61
CA LYS A 41 -9.19 7.35 -7.93
C LYS A 41 -9.08 7.57 -9.45
N PRO A 42 -9.71 8.62 -9.99
CA PRO A 42 -9.50 9.02 -11.39
C PRO A 42 -8.06 9.54 -11.60
N SER A 43 -7.51 9.26 -12.79
CA SER A 43 -6.18 9.72 -13.19
C SER A 43 -6.12 11.24 -13.29
N GLY A 44 -5.11 11.87 -12.67
CA GLY A 44 -4.79 13.29 -12.84
C GLY A 44 -5.81 14.29 -12.29
N VAL A 45 -6.84 13.84 -11.55
CA VAL A 45 -7.81 14.74 -10.91
C VAL A 45 -7.23 15.26 -9.59
N ALA A 46 -7.23 16.57 -9.40
CA ALA A 46 -6.72 17.22 -8.21
C ALA A 46 -7.57 16.90 -6.97
N TYR A 47 -6.93 16.69 -5.83
CA TYR A 47 -7.63 16.36 -4.59
C TYR A 47 -8.62 17.46 -4.17
N GLU A 48 -8.26 18.74 -4.37
CA GLU A 48 -9.04 19.90 -3.97
C GLU A 48 -10.40 20.01 -4.69
N THR A 49 -10.50 19.43 -5.89
CA THR A 49 -11.72 19.51 -6.71
C THR A 49 -12.43 18.17 -6.85
N MET A 50 -11.79 17.09 -6.42
CA MET A 50 -12.30 15.73 -6.53
C MET A 50 -13.54 15.52 -5.65
N LYS A 51 -14.46 14.71 -6.12
CA LYS A 51 -15.71 14.35 -5.44
C LYS A 51 -15.89 12.82 -5.43
N ALA A 52 -16.71 12.32 -4.53
CA ALA A 52 -17.02 10.89 -4.48
C ALA A 52 -17.59 10.34 -5.81
N ASP A 53 -18.40 11.14 -6.52
CA ASP A 53 -18.96 10.76 -7.83
C ASP A 53 -17.91 10.68 -8.94
N ASP A 54 -16.73 11.27 -8.74
CA ASP A 54 -15.62 11.19 -9.70
C ASP A 54 -14.86 9.87 -9.64
N MET A 55 -15.05 9.08 -8.54
CA MET A 55 -14.42 7.76 -8.42
C MET A 55 -14.86 6.85 -9.57
N VAL A 56 -13.88 6.14 -10.14
CA VAL A 56 -14.09 5.26 -11.30
C VAL A 56 -14.30 3.83 -10.82
N VAL A 57 -15.29 3.15 -11.39
CA VAL A 57 -15.54 1.73 -11.12
C VAL A 57 -15.09 0.92 -12.32
N VAL A 58 -14.25 -0.07 -12.06
CA VAL A 58 -13.75 -1.02 -13.06
C VAL A 58 -14.11 -2.45 -12.66
N ASP A 59 -14.28 -3.31 -13.65
CA ASP A 59 -14.37 -4.76 -13.40
C ASP A 59 -12.97 -5.38 -13.25
N MET A 60 -12.92 -6.68 -12.94
CA MET A 60 -11.65 -7.38 -12.75
C MET A 60 -10.83 -7.54 -14.03
N SER A 61 -11.36 -7.21 -15.21
CA SER A 61 -10.59 -7.12 -16.47
C SER A 61 -9.97 -5.74 -16.69
N GLY A 62 -10.30 -4.75 -15.83
CA GLY A 62 -9.87 -3.36 -15.97
C GLY A 62 -10.78 -2.49 -16.82
N LYS A 63 -11.90 -3.04 -17.31
CA LYS A 63 -12.89 -2.28 -18.08
C LYS A 63 -13.67 -1.34 -17.15
N VAL A 64 -13.76 -0.07 -17.54
CA VAL A 64 -14.61 0.91 -16.85
C VAL A 64 -16.09 0.53 -17.03
N VAL A 65 -16.77 0.35 -15.89
CA VAL A 65 -18.20 0.02 -15.85
C VAL A 65 -19.05 1.20 -15.34
N GLU A 66 -18.44 2.13 -14.58
CA GLU A 66 -19.07 3.36 -14.12
C GLU A 66 -18.01 4.46 -13.92
N GLY A 67 -18.35 5.69 -14.32
CA GLY A 67 -17.49 6.87 -14.16
C GLY A 67 -17.26 7.60 -15.49
N LYS A 68 -16.97 8.90 -15.38
CA LYS A 68 -16.73 9.81 -16.54
C LYS A 68 -15.24 10.00 -16.85
N TYR A 69 -14.38 9.64 -15.90
CA TYR A 69 -12.94 9.81 -16.02
C TYR A 69 -12.24 8.48 -16.34
N ARG A 70 -10.99 8.57 -16.79
CA ARG A 70 -10.10 7.42 -16.86
C ARG A 70 -9.67 7.04 -15.43
N PRO A 71 -9.61 5.75 -15.10
CA PRO A 71 -9.08 5.31 -13.80
C PRO A 71 -7.58 5.62 -13.69
N SER A 72 -7.04 5.60 -12.48
CA SER A 72 -5.60 5.68 -12.24
C SER A 72 -4.82 4.73 -13.16
N SER A 73 -3.65 5.16 -13.63
CA SER A 73 -2.71 4.29 -14.38
C SER A 73 -2.36 3.02 -13.62
N ASP A 74 -2.29 3.08 -12.28
CA ASP A 74 -1.95 1.95 -11.43
C ASP A 74 -3.03 0.88 -11.31
N THR A 75 -4.16 1.05 -11.97
CA THR A 75 -5.31 0.12 -11.89
C THR A 75 -4.91 -1.32 -12.15
N ALA A 76 -4.07 -1.58 -13.17
CA ALA A 76 -3.63 -2.94 -13.48
C ALA A 76 -2.82 -3.57 -12.34
N THR A 77 -1.97 -2.79 -11.66
CA THR A 77 -1.23 -3.23 -10.47
C THR A 77 -2.19 -3.64 -9.34
N HIS A 78 -3.18 -2.77 -9.04
CA HIS A 78 -4.17 -3.05 -8.00
C HIS A 78 -4.99 -4.32 -8.31
N LEU A 79 -5.43 -4.47 -9.56
CA LEU A 79 -6.21 -5.64 -9.99
C LEU A 79 -5.41 -6.95 -9.84
N GLU A 80 -4.12 -6.97 -10.18
CA GLU A 80 -3.26 -8.14 -9.99
C GLU A 80 -3.19 -8.54 -8.51
N LEU A 81 -2.99 -7.58 -7.61
CA LEU A 81 -2.95 -7.84 -6.18
C LEU A 81 -4.29 -8.35 -5.65
N TYR A 82 -5.42 -7.77 -6.09
CA TYR A 82 -6.76 -8.25 -5.71
C TYR A 82 -7.06 -9.67 -6.21
N ARG A 83 -6.59 -10.03 -7.43
CA ARG A 83 -6.72 -11.40 -7.96
C ARG A 83 -5.93 -12.40 -7.15
N ARG A 84 -4.72 -12.05 -6.78
CA ARG A 84 -3.79 -12.96 -6.08
C ARG A 84 -4.13 -13.13 -4.61
N TYR A 85 -4.60 -12.07 -3.94
CA TYR A 85 -4.80 -12.04 -2.50
C TYR A 85 -6.24 -11.70 -2.13
N PRO A 86 -7.09 -12.72 -1.87
CA PRO A 86 -8.50 -12.51 -1.51
C PRO A 86 -8.72 -11.75 -0.19
N SER A 87 -7.73 -11.76 0.72
CA SER A 87 -7.78 -11.04 2.00
C SER A 87 -7.70 -9.51 1.87
N LEU A 88 -7.22 -9.00 0.73
CA LEU A 88 -7.12 -7.55 0.51
C LEU A 88 -8.47 -6.93 0.16
N GLY A 89 -8.85 -5.87 0.87
CA GLY A 89 -10.04 -5.09 0.59
C GLY A 89 -9.75 -3.67 0.12
N GLY A 90 -8.55 -3.14 0.42
CA GLY A 90 -8.07 -1.83 -0.04
C GLY A 90 -6.59 -1.84 -0.37
N ILE A 91 -6.18 -0.98 -1.32
CA ILE A 91 -4.78 -0.81 -1.74
C ILE A 91 -4.50 0.67 -1.93
N VAL A 92 -3.32 1.10 -1.47
CA VAL A 92 -2.78 2.46 -1.59
C VAL A 92 -1.46 2.40 -2.34
N HIS A 93 -1.28 3.30 -3.29
CA HIS A 93 0.03 3.63 -3.87
C HIS A 93 0.33 5.11 -3.66
N THR A 94 1.54 5.42 -3.24
CA THR A 94 2.03 6.80 -3.10
C THR A 94 3.49 6.89 -3.53
N HIS A 95 4.00 8.13 -3.58
CA HIS A 95 5.42 8.42 -3.63
C HIS A 95 5.83 9.18 -2.36
N SER A 96 5.38 8.71 -1.20
CA SER A 96 5.71 9.30 0.09
C SER A 96 7.23 9.27 0.31
N THR A 97 7.77 10.35 0.86
CA THR A 97 9.19 10.69 0.73
C THR A 97 10.13 9.60 1.27
N HIS A 98 9.91 9.14 2.50
CA HIS A 98 10.85 8.23 3.15
C HIS A 98 10.73 6.80 2.60
N ALA A 99 9.52 6.29 2.42
CA ALA A 99 9.32 4.97 1.83
C ALA A 99 9.84 4.92 0.38
N THR A 100 9.64 5.99 -0.40
CA THR A 100 10.19 6.10 -1.76
C THR A 100 11.72 6.17 -1.75
N ALA A 101 12.34 6.84 -0.77
CA ALA A 101 13.79 6.85 -0.63
C ALA A 101 14.37 5.45 -0.42
N TRP A 102 13.72 4.61 0.40
CA TRP A 102 14.09 3.19 0.54
C TRP A 102 13.94 2.41 -0.76
N ALA A 103 12.84 2.65 -1.50
CA ALA A 103 12.61 2.06 -2.82
C ALA A 103 13.72 2.43 -3.81
N GLN A 104 14.11 3.70 -3.86
CA GLN A 104 15.19 4.19 -4.73
C GLN A 104 16.56 3.64 -4.33
N ALA A 105 16.79 3.43 -3.04
CA ALA A 105 17.99 2.78 -2.53
C ALA A 105 18.04 1.27 -2.81
N GLY A 106 16.92 0.65 -3.21
CA GLY A 106 16.82 -0.78 -3.46
C GLY A 106 16.91 -1.63 -2.20
N LEU A 107 16.47 -1.10 -1.07
CA LEU A 107 16.57 -1.76 0.23
C LEU A 107 15.20 -1.92 0.88
N ALA A 108 15.00 -3.06 1.57
CA ALA A 108 13.88 -3.26 2.47
C ALA A 108 13.94 -2.24 3.62
N ILE A 109 12.77 -1.83 4.14
CA ILE A 109 12.68 -1.02 5.34
C ILE A 109 12.85 -1.96 6.56
N PRO A 110 13.95 -1.86 7.31
CA PRO A 110 14.24 -2.82 8.37
C PRO A 110 13.35 -2.62 9.59
N ALA A 111 12.96 -3.72 10.20
CA ALA A 111 12.23 -3.72 11.46
C ALA A 111 13.19 -3.42 12.62
N LEU A 112 13.21 -2.18 13.10
CA LEU A 112 14.18 -1.72 14.11
C LEU A 112 13.55 -1.48 15.49
N GLY A 113 12.22 -1.40 15.57
CA GLY A 113 11.57 -1.07 16.84
C GLY A 113 10.11 -1.50 16.91
N THR A 114 9.52 -1.24 18.07
CA THR A 114 8.17 -1.71 18.41
C THR A 114 7.05 -1.06 17.59
N THR A 115 7.21 0.19 17.17
CA THR A 115 6.25 0.86 16.28
C THR A 115 6.11 0.12 14.96
N HIS A 116 7.23 -0.31 14.38
CA HIS A 116 7.24 -1.16 13.19
C HIS A 116 6.57 -2.52 13.47
N ALA A 117 6.99 -3.18 14.55
CA ALA A 117 6.49 -4.49 14.93
C ALA A 117 4.99 -4.55 15.23
N ASP A 118 4.39 -3.44 15.64
CA ASP A 118 2.95 -3.34 15.88
C ASP A 118 2.10 -3.51 14.60
N TYR A 119 2.68 -3.31 13.41
CA TYR A 119 1.95 -3.28 12.13
C TYR A 119 2.52 -4.22 11.06
N PHE A 120 3.84 -4.45 11.08
CA PHE A 120 4.54 -5.26 10.07
C PHE A 120 5.33 -6.36 10.76
N PHE A 121 5.07 -7.59 10.36
CA PHE A 121 5.82 -8.74 10.84
C PHE A 121 7.08 -8.95 10.00
N GLY A 122 8.22 -8.50 10.51
CA GLY A 122 9.49 -8.49 9.79
C GLY A 122 9.73 -7.21 9.00
N ASP A 123 10.72 -7.22 8.13
CA ASP A 123 11.05 -6.08 7.27
C ASP A 123 9.94 -5.83 6.25
N ILE A 124 9.73 -4.56 5.87
CA ILE A 124 8.91 -4.24 4.70
C ILE A 124 9.78 -4.49 3.47
N PRO A 125 9.44 -5.47 2.62
CA PRO A 125 10.33 -5.90 1.55
C PRO A 125 10.47 -4.86 0.44
N CYS A 126 11.58 -4.97 -0.31
CA CYS A 126 11.80 -4.25 -1.57
C CYS A 126 11.79 -5.27 -2.70
N THR A 127 11.11 -4.96 -3.81
CA THR A 127 11.12 -5.82 -5.00
C THR A 127 12.48 -5.78 -5.70
N ARG A 128 12.73 -6.74 -6.59
CA ARG A 128 13.74 -6.57 -7.64
C ARG A 128 13.35 -5.45 -8.60
N GLY A 129 14.28 -4.97 -9.39
CA GLY A 129 13.98 -4.12 -10.54
C GLY A 129 13.16 -4.85 -11.61
N LEU A 130 12.32 -4.12 -12.33
CA LEU A 130 11.69 -4.63 -13.55
C LEU A 130 12.73 -4.70 -14.68
N SER A 131 12.61 -5.72 -15.53
CA SER A 131 13.44 -5.80 -16.74
C SER A 131 13.01 -4.76 -17.78
N GLU A 132 13.87 -4.50 -18.77
CA GLU A 132 13.52 -3.61 -19.89
C GLU A 132 12.25 -4.07 -20.62
N GLU A 133 12.10 -5.37 -20.83
CA GLU A 133 10.92 -5.96 -21.48
C GLU A 133 9.64 -5.76 -20.63
N GLU A 134 9.74 -5.90 -19.30
CA GLU A 134 8.64 -5.64 -18.37
C GLU A 134 8.21 -4.18 -18.38
N VAL A 135 9.16 -3.24 -18.50
CA VAL A 135 8.91 -1.80 -18.53
C VAL A 135 8.31 -1.36 -19.88
N GLN A 136 8.84 -1.89 -20.99
CA GLN A 136 8.34 -1.56 -22.34
C GLN A 136 7.01 -2.24 -22.66
N GLY A 137 6.66 -3.31 -21.94
CA GLY A 137 5.40 -4.03 -22.09
C GLY A 137 4.27 -3.43 -21.25
N GLU A 138 3.59 -4.29 -20.50
CA GLU A 138 2.50 -3.87 -19.59
C GLU A 138 3.05 -3.48 -18.22
N TYR A 139 3.66 -2.30 -18.14
CA TYR A 139 4.43 -1.82 -17.00
C TYR A 139 3.69 -1.95 -15.65
N GLU A 140 2.46 -1.44 -15.57
CA GLU A 140 1.68 -1.47 -14.32
C GLU A 140 1.24 -2.89 -13.95
N LEU A 141 0.93 -3.72 -14.93
CA LEU A 141 0.64 -5.14 -14.73
C LEU A 141 1.89 -5.88 -14.20
N ASN A 142 3.05 -5.63 -14.80
CA ASN A 142 4.31 -6.22 -14.41
C ASN A 142 4.78 -5.73 -13.03
N THR A 143 4.45 -4.49 -12.66
CA THR A 143 4.62 -3.99 -11.29
C THR A 143 3.83 -4.84 -10.29
N GLY A 144 2.58 -5.17 -10.59
CA GLY A 144 1.79 -6.09 -9.76
C GLY A 144 2.41 -7.48 -9.65
N LYS A 145 2.92 -8.02 -10.77
CA LYS A 145 3.57 -9.34 -10.80
C LYS A 145 4.85 -9.40 -9.97
N VAL A 146 5.72 -8.37 -10.04
CA VAL A 146 6.95 -8.35 -9.24
C VAL A 146 6.68 -8.19 -7.74
N ILE A 147 5.62 -7.48 -7.37
CA ILE A 147 5.13 -7.44 -5.98
C ILE A 147 4.73 -8.84 -5.52
N ILE A 148 3.92 -9.55 -6.31
CA ILE A 148 3.47 -10.91 -6.02
C ILE A 148 4.66 -11.88 -5.93
N GLU A 149 5.62 -11.78 -6.83
CA GLU A 149 6.86 -12.56 -6.83
C GLU A 149 7.61 -12.38 -5.50
N THR A 150 7.74 -11.13 -5.02
CA THR A 150 8.47 -10.80 -3.80
C THR A 150 7.75 -11.30 -2.55
N LEU A 151 6.42 -11.17 -2.49
CA LEU A 151 5.61 -11.63 -1.35
C LEU A 151 5.46 -13.16 -1.33
N GLY A 152 5.48 -13.80 -2.49
CA GLY A 152 5.32 -15.25 -2.60
C GLY A 152 4.00 -15.75 -2.01
N ASN A 153 4.09 -16.70 -1.07
CA ASN A 153 2.95 -17.29 -0.37
C ASN A 153 2.71 -16.70 1.03
N ALA A 154 3.40 -15.60 1.38
CA ALA A 154 3.18 -14.94 2.66
C ALA A 154 1.75 -14.37 2.75
N GLU A 155 1.18 -14.34 3.96
CA GLU A 155 -0.09 -13.64 4.20
C GLU A 155 0.14 -12.12 4.11
N PRO A 156 -0.43 -11.43 3.11
CA PRO A 156 -0.10 -10.03 2.86
C PRO A 156 -0.52 -9.11 4.02
N LEU A 157 -1.52 -9.48 4.81
CA LEU A 157 -1.96 -8.67 5.95
C LEU A 157 -1.01 -8.75 7.17
N HIS A 158 -0.04 -9.68 7.18
CA HIS A 158 1.01 -9.71 8.20
C HIS A 158 2.13 -8.71 7.90
N THR A 159 2.32 -8.35 6.63
CA THR A 159 3.25 -7.30 6.19
C THR A 159 2.51 -6.44 5.17
N PRO A 160 1.65 -5.51 5.65
CA PRO A 160 0.67 -4.83 4.79
C PRO A 160 1.29 -3.71 3.93
N GLY A 161 2.45 -3.98 3.34
CA GLY A 161 3.11 -3.05 2.43
C GLY A 161 4.41 -3.59 1.85
N ILE A 162 4.87 -2.93 0.80
CA ILE A 162 6.09 -3.24 0.05
C ILE A 162 6.61 -1.96 -0.60
N VAL A 163 7.92 -1.86 -0.83
CA VAL A 163 8.49 -0.86 -1.71
C VAL A 163 8.88 -1.49 -3.05
N VAL A 164 8.46 -0.88 -4.14
CA VAL A 164 8.86 -1.28 -5.50
C VAL A 164 10.15 -0.57 -5.86
N TYR A 165 11.18 -1.34 -6.23
CA TYR A 165 12.50 -0.81 -6.57
C TYR A 165 12.43 0.34 -7.57
N GLN A 166 13.11 1.45 -7.25
CA GLN A 166 13.17 2.70 -8.03
C GLN A 166 11.80 3.36 -8.32
N HIS A 167 10.72 2.95 -7.62
CA HIS A 167 9.40 3.50 -7.84
C HIS A 167 8.82 4.11 -6.55
N GLY A 168 8.28 3.29 -5.67
CA GLY A 168 7.65 3.78 -4.44
C GLY A 168 6.89 2.70 -3.69
N PRO A 169 6.20 3.09 -2.59
CA PRO A 169 5.47 2.16 -1.73
C PRO A 169 4.10 1.79 -2.30
N PHE A 170 3.72 0.54 -2.04
CA PHE A 170 2.34 0.05 -2.05
C PHE A 170 2.01 -0.44 -0.65
N ALA A 171 0.83 -0.09 -0.14
CA ALA A 171 0.30 -0.59 1.11
C ALA A 171 -1.13 -1.09 0.90
N TRP A 172 -1.60 -1.96 1.78
CA TRP A 172 -2.91 -2.56 1.69
C TRP A 172 -3.52 -2.84 3.05
N GLY A 173 -4.79 -3.21 3.05
CA GLY A 173 -5.56 -3.54 4.25
C GLY A 173 -6.86 -4.24 3.91
N LYS A 174 -7.66 -4.50 4.94
CA LYS A 174 -9.00 -5.12 4.79
C LYS A 174 -10.04 -4.21 4.12
N ASP A 175 -9.77 -2.93 4.08
CA ASP A 175 -10.57 -1.90 3.39
C ASP A 175 -9.69 -0.70 3.03
N ALA A 176 -10.27 0.32 2.38
CA ALA A 176 -9.55 1.50 1.94
C ALA A 176 -8.91 2.29 3.09
N HIS A 177 -9.61 2.44 4.22
CA HIS A 177 -9.11 3.19 5.37
C HIS A 177 -7.98 2.46 6.09
N ASP A 178 -8.10 1.13 6.25
CA ASP A 178 -7.02 0.29 6.80
C ASP A 178 -5.77 0.33 5.93
N ALA A 179 -5.93 0.34 4.59
CA ALA A 179 -4.83 0.49 3.65
C ALA A 179 -4.12 1.85 3.80
N VAL A 180 -4.87 2.95 3.93
CA VAL A 180 -4.30 4.29 4.18
C VAL A 180 -3.61 4.34 5.55
N HIS A 181 -4.21 3.76 6.59
CA HIS A 181 -3.60 3.67 7.91
C HIS A 181 -2.22 2.99 7.82
N ASN A 182 -2.14 1.85 7.14
CA ASN A 182 -0.88 1.13 6.93
C ASN A 182 0.13 1.92 6.09
N ALA A 183 -0.32 2.70 5.10
CA ALA A 183 0.54 3.59 4.32
C ALA A 183 1.15 4.71 5.17
N VAL A 184 0.37 5.31 6.09
CA VAL A 184 0.85 6.31 7.05
C VAL A 184 1.91 5.71 7.97
N VAL A 185 1.62 4.54 8.54
CA VAL A 185 2.59 3.85 9.42
C VAL A 185 3.86 3.49 8.66
N MET A 186 3.73 3.00 7.41
CA MET A 186 4.87 2.66 6.56
C MET A 186 5.80 3.85 6.32
N GLU A 187 5.25 5.02 6.02
CA GLU A 187 6.03 6.25 5.85
C GLU A 187 6.74 6.65 7.14
N GLU A 188 6.06 6.58 8.29
CA GLU A 188 6.64 6.92 9.59
C GLU A 188 7.75 5.94 10.00
N VAL A 189 7.57 4.64 9.83
CA VAL A 189 8.61 3.66 10.17
C VAL A 189 9.79 3.71 9.19
N ALA A 190 9.56 4.05 7.94
CA ALA A 190 10.62 4.31 6.96
C ALA A 190 11.49 5.50 7.39
N LYS A 191 10.87 6.59 7.83
CA LYS A 191 11.54 7.76 8.40
C LYS A 191 12.32 7.41 9.67
N MET A 192 11.68 6.71 10.61
CA MET A 192 12.33 6.27 11.85
C MET A 192 13.54 5.39 11.56
N ALA A 193 13.43 4.45 10.64
CA ALA A 193 14.53 3.55 10.26
C ALA A 193 15.72 4.32 9.64
N TRP A 194 15.45 5.30 8.78
CA TRP A 194 16.50 6.17 8.22
C TRP A 194 17.20 6.97 9.32
N ILE A 195 16.45 7.63 10.21
CA ILE A 195 17.02 8.41 11.31
C ILE A 195 17.83 7.51 12.27
N ALA A 196 17.26 6.35 12.66
CA ALA A 196 17.94 5.42 13.56
C ALA A 196 19.27 4.94 12.98
N ARG A 197 19.31 4.58 11.69
CA ARG A 197 20.54 4.16 11.00
C ARG A 197 21.54 5.29 10.83
N SER A 198 21.12 6.54 10.69
CA SER A 198 22.03 7.69 10.65
C SER A 198 22.66 8.00 12.00
N ILE A 199 22.00 7.62 13.11
CA ILE A 199 22.54 7.74 14.48
C ILE A 199 23.49 6.56 14.79
N ASN A 200 23.13 5.35 14.36
CA ASN A 200 23.96 4.14 14.58
C ASN A 200 23.98 3.28 13.30
N LEU A 201 25.08 3.33 12.55
CA LEU A 201 25.27 2.59 11.29
C LEU A 201 25.31 1.06 11.48
N GLN A 202 25.58 0.57 12.70
CA GLN A 202 25.67 -0.85 13.03
C GLN A 202 24.41 -1.38 13.73
N LEU A 203 23.29 -0.66 13.61
CA LEU A 203 22.04 -1.03 14.28
C LEU A 203 21.50 -2.37 13.74
N ASN A 204 21.26 -3.28 14.67
CA ASN A 204 20.64 -4.57 14.40
C ASN A 204 19.11 -4.43 14.31
N HIS A 205 18.46 -5.44 13.72
CA HIS A 205 17.01 -5.59 13.76
C HIS A 205 16.50 -5.72 15.20
N ILE A 206 15.22 -5.43 15.39
CA ILE A 206 14.51 -5.67 16.65
C ILE A 206 14.63 -7.16 17.02
N ASP A 207 14.78 -7.45 18.30
CA ASP A 207 14.83 -8.82 18.80
C ASP A 207 13.53 -9.58 18.45
N SER A 208 13.66 -10.83 18.02
CA SER A 208 12.54 -11.65 17.55
C SER A 208 11.44 -11.83 18.60
N PHE A 209 11.81 -11.98 19.88
CA PHE A 209 10.84 -12.09 20.96
C PHE A 209 10.05 -10.78 21.17
N LEU A 210 10.68 -9.62 20.98
CA LEU A 210 10.03 -8.32 21.07
C LEU A 210 9.12 -8.05 19.86
N MET A 211 9.58 -8.41 18.65
CA MET A 211 8.77 -8.41 17.43
C MET A 211 7.49 -9.24 17.62
N ASN A 212 7.64 -10.49 18.04
CA ASN A 212 6.51 -11.39 18.29
C ASN A 212 5.53 -10.81 19.33
N LYS A 213 6.05 -10.30 20.45
CA LYS A 213 5.21 -9.70 21.50
C LYS A 213 4.35 -8.56 20.98
N HIS A 214 4.95 -7.62 20.23
CA HIS A 214 4.25 -6.45 19.73
C HIS A 214 3.27 -6.80 18.61
N PHE A 215 3.65 -7.65 17.65
CA PHE A 215 2.76 -8.06 16.58
C PHE A 215 1.55 -8.84 17.12
N MET A 216 1.79 -9.84 17.95
CA MET A 216 0.72 -10.71 18.46
C MET A 216 -0.26 -10.02 19.40
N ARG A 217 0.14 -8.96 20.12
CA ARG A 217 -0.79 -8.21 20.97
C ARG A 217 -1.88 -7.47 20.18
N LYS A 218 -1.64 -7.20 18.89
CA LYS A 218 -2.59 -6.53 17.98
C LYS A 218 -3.25 -7.49 16.99
N HIS A 219 -2.51 -8.48 16.48
CA HIS A 219 -2.92 -9.33 15.36
C HIS A 219 -3.09 -10.81 15.74
N GLY A 220 -2.68 -11.19 16.94
CA GLY A 220 -2.77 -12.57 17.40
C GLY A 220 -4.18 -12.99 17.85
N PRO A 221 -4.40 -14.29 18.06
CA PRO A 221 -5.69 -14.83 18.48
C PRO A 221 -6.16 -14.30 19.85
N ASN A 222 -5.20 -13.84 20.69
CA ASN A 222 -5.45 -13.25 22.01
C ASN A 222 -5.08 -11.76 22.03
N ALA A 223 -5.35 -11.04 20.94
CA ALA A 223 -5.06 -9.61 20.83
C ALA A 223 -5.79 -8.84 21.95
N TYR A 224 -5.06 -7.94 22.63
CA TYR A 224 -5.56 -7.18 23.77
C TYR A 224 -5.33 -5.67 23.66
N TYR A 225 -4.68 -5.23 22.59
CA TYR A 225 -4.40 -3.80 22.37
C TYR A 225 -5.62 -3.08 21.79
N GLY A 226 -5.90 -1.89 22.34
CA GLY A 226 -7.01 -1.05 21.91
C GLY A 226 -8.26 -1.22 22.77
N GLN A 227 -9.29 -0.45 22.44
CA GLN A 227 -10.61 -0.57 23.06
C GLN A 227 -11.38 -1.73 22.41
N LYS A 228 -12.09 -2.51 23.23
CA LYS A 228 -13.00 -3.57 22.76
C LYS A 228 -14.40 -3.02 22.56
#